data_61971f7efefd08967fac59e1d1aece3d
#
_entry.id   61971f7efefd08967fac59e1d1aece3d
#
_cell.length_a   1.000
_cell.length_b   1.000
_cell.length_c   1.000
_cell.angle_alpha   90.00
_cell.angle_beta   90.00
_cell.angle_gamma   90.00
#
_symmetry.space_group_name_H-M   'P 1'
#
loop_
_entity.id
_entity.type
_entity.pdbx_description
1 polymer ?
#
loop_
_entity_poly.entity_id
_entity_poly.type
_entity_poly.pdbx_seq_one_letter_code
_entity_poly.pdbx_strand_id
1 'polypeptide(L)'
;MTKRNVPVYNGTLRNHSIRLPHCIRECSGIRIFGMRIKSIAFTTDVAIIKNINADAIIAVYPFTPQPAISQAVIGISDVPVFVGVGGGITGGDRSVRLAIEAENQGAFGVVVNAPISNEVISRIKEVVDIPVIATIVSDQMDIRSRIEAGADFLNVSGAAATPQIVRRIRAQFPDVPILATGGPNEETILETIHAGANAITYS
;
A
#
# COMPACT_ATOMS: atom_id res chain seq x y z
N MET A 1 35.29 -16.23 -1.85
CA MET A 1 35.08 -14.77 -1.65
C MET A 1 34.90 -14.53 -0.16
N THR A 2 35.80 -13.81 0.49
CA THR A 2 35.74 -13.46 1.91
C THR A 2 34.54 -12.47 2.09
N LYS A 3 33.59 -12.83 2.91
CA LYS A 3 32.43 -11.98 3.22
C LYS A 3 33.00 -10.71 3.90
N ARG A 4 32.94 -9.57 3.23
CA ARG A 4 33.35 -8.30 3.81
C ARG A 4 32.38 -7.90 4.91
N ASN A 5 32.92 -7.48 6.04
CA ASN A 5 32.11 -6.95 7.13
C ASN A 5 31.38 -5.67 6.68
N VAL A 6 30.09 -5.53 6.98
CA VAL A 6 29.32 -4.32 6.69
C VAL A 6 29.44 -3.40 7.90
N PRO A 7 30.10 -2.22 7.79
CA PRO A 7 30.17 -1.28 8.88
C PRO A 7 28.78 -0.76 9.27
N VAL A 8 28.52 -0.69 10.57
CA VAL A 8 27.24 -0.19 11.11
C VAL A 8 27.52 1.06 11.93
N TYR A 9 26.78 2.13 11.62
CA TYR A 9 26.76 3.37 12.40
C TYR A 9 25.39 3.57 13.05
N ASN A 10 25.35 3.75 14.36
CA ASN A 10 24.14 3.97 15.14
C ASN A 10 24.25 5.32 15.88
N GLY A 11 23.47 6.31 15.45
CA GLY A 11 23.37 7.59 16.15
C GLY A 11 22.39 7.49 17.32
N THR A 12 22.72 8.11 18.48
CA THR A 12 21.92 8.05 19.70
C THR A 12 20.48 8.56 19.50
N LEU A 13 20.30 9.72 18.84
CA LEU A 13 18.99 10.33 18.63
C LEU A 13 18.13 9.57 17.60
N ARG A 14 18.76 8.96 16.60
CA ARG A 14 18.06 8.20 15.55
C ARG A 14 17.63 6.79 16.00
N ASN A 15 18.05 6.33 17.19
CA ASN A 15 17.62 5.06 17.75
C ASN A 15 16.19 5.09 18.32
N HIS A 16 15.56 6.24 18.44
CA HIS A 16 14.16 6.41 18.88
C HIS A 16 13.15 6.35 17.73
N SER A 17 13.44 5.61 16.66
CA SER A 17 12.47 5.39 15.57
C SER A 17 11.36 4.41 15.98
N ILE A 18 10.17 4.62 15.44
CA ILE A 18 9.06 3.66 15.52
C ILE A 18 9.45 2.43 14.70
N ARG A 19 9.40 1.26 15.33
CA ARG A 19 9.76 0.00 14.67
C ARG A 19 8.53 -0.84 14.43
N LEU A 20 8.32 -1.21 13.17
CA LEU A 20 7.32 -2.19 12.81
C LEU A 20 7.68 -3.59 13.32
N PRO A 21 6.68 -4.45 13.59
CA PRO A 21 6.91 -5.84 13.98
C PRO A 21 7.86 -6.56 13.02
N HIS A 22 8.84 -7.25 13.58
CA HIS A 22 9.92 -7.89 12.79
C HIS A 22 9.37 -9.00 11.88
N CYS A 23 8.30 -9.68 12.29
CA CYS A 23 7.65 -10.74 11.51
C CYS A 23 7.20 -10.29 10.11
N ILE A 24 6.96 -8.98 9.89
CA ILE A 24 6.63 -8.43 8.56
C ILE A 24 7.76 -8.72 7.53
N ARG A 25 8.99 -8.90 7.99
CA ARG A 25 10.13 -9.24 7.11
C ARG A 25 10.01 -10.64 6.46
N GLU A 26 9.11 -11.49 6.95
CA GLU A 26 8.80 -12.80 6.36
C GLU A 26 8.02 -12.69 5.05
N CYS A 27 7.37 -11.54 4.79
CA CYS A 27 6.73 -11.27 3.50
C CYS A 27 7.69 -11.51 2.32
N SER A 28 7.15 -12.02 1.22
CA SER A 28 7.88 -12.12 -0.06
C SER A 28 8.32 -10.74 -0.57
N GLY A 29 7.54 -9.72 -0.28
CA GLY A 29 7.66 -8.38 -0.82
C GLY A 29 7.07 -8.23 -2.23
N ILE A 30 6.85 -6.98 -2.61
CA ILE A 30 6.49 -6.58 -3.98
C ILE A 30 7.64 -5.74 -4.51
N ARG A 31 8.08 -6.02 -5.74
CA ARG A 31 9.12 -5.23 -6.38
C ARG A 31 8.47 -4.19 -7.29
N ILE A 32 8.67 -2.92 -6.97
CA ILE A 32 8.14 -1.78 -7.72
C ILE A 32 9.32 -0.89 -8.08
N PHE A 33 9.53 -0.58 -9.37
CA PHE A 33 10.64 0.23 -9.87
C PHE A 33 12.02 -0.15 -9.26
N GLY A 34 12.25 -1.47 -9.10
CA GLY A 34 13.49 -2.00 -8.52
C GLY A 34 13.53 -2.07 -6.99
N MET A 35 12.66 -1.37 -6.28
CA MET A 35 12.58 -1.39 -4.81
C MET A 35 11.69 -2.54 -4.32
N ARG A 36 12.15 -3.28 -3.31
CA ARG A 36 11.38 -4.37 -2.69
C ARG A 36 10.68 -3.86 -1.44
N ILE A 37 9.35 -3.83 -1.47
CA ILE A 37 8.48 -3.34 -0.40
C ILE A 37 7.83 -4.53 0.30
N LYS A 38 8.02 -4.65 1.62
CA LYS A 38 7.42 -5.66 2.49
C LYS A 38 6.52 -5.05 3.54
N SER A 39 6.84 -3.83 3.99
CA SER A 39 6.15 -3.12 5.06
C SER A 39 5.69 -1.74 4.60
N ILE A 40 4.45 -1.41 4.91
CA ILE A 40 3.85 -0.13 4.54
C ILE A 40 3.21 0.47 5.79
N ALA A 41 3.54 1.70 6.14
CA ALA A 41 2.84 2.41 7.21
C ALA A 41 1.62 3.14 6.66
N PHE A 42 0.46 2.86 7.23
CA PHE A 42 -0.79 3.56 6.91
C PHE A 42 -0.92 4.79 7.80
N THR A 43 -0.50 5.95 7.29
CA THR A 43 -0.49 7.19 8.07
C THR A 43 -0.37 8.43 7.20
N THR A 44 -0.88 9.55 7.71
CA THR A 44 -0.62 10.91 7.21
C THR A 44 0.06 11.79 8.25
N ASP A 45 0.39 11.24 9.43
CA ASP A 45 1.10 11.95 10.47
C ASP A 45 2.57 12.13 10.08
N VAL A 46 2.98 13.38 9.93
CA VAL A 46 4.32 13.75 9.48
C VAL A 46 5.42 13.33 10.46
N ALA A 47 5.13 13.30 11.77
CA ALA A 47 6.08 12.85 12.77
C ALA A 47 6.30 11.34 12.70
N ILE A 48 5.23 10.57 12.47
CA ILE A 48 5.32 9.13 12.24
C ILE A 48 6.08 8.86 10.94
N ILE A 49 5.71 9.52 9.84
CA ILE A 49 6.36 9.33 8.52
C ILE A 49 7.87 9.50 8.60
N LYS A 50 8.35 10.52 9.32
CA LYS A 50 9.80 10.79 9.47
C LYS A 50 10.53 9.84 10.42
N ASN A 51 9.82 9.11 11.27
CA ASN A 51 10.44 8.33 12.35
C ASN A 51 10.08 6.83 12.33
N ILE A 52 9.44 6.34 11.26
CA ILE A 52 9.08 4.93 11.12
C ILE A 52 10.05 4.20 10.18
N ASN A 53 10.29 2.92 10.44
CA ASN A 53 11.18 2.07 9.63
C ASN A 53 10.45 1.27 8.55
N ALA A 54 9.27 1.74 8.09
CA ALA A 54 8.55 1.12 6.98
C ALA A 54 9.31 1.26 5.65
N ASP A 55 9.07 0.32 4.72
CA ASP A 55 9.63 0.38 3.37
C ASP A 55 8.87 1.39 2.48
N ALA A 56 7.62 1.74 2.84
CA ALA A 56 6.77 2.72 2.15
C ALA A 56 5.70 3.30 3.07
N ILE A 57 5.06 4.37 2.61
CA ILE A 57 3.89 5.00 3.26
C ILE A 57 2.66 4.82 2.36
N ILE A 58 1.50 4.61 2.97
CA ILE A 58 0.21 4.72 2.31
C ILE A 58 -0.59 5.86 2.94
N ALA A 59 -0.80 6.93 2.17
CA ALA A 59 -1.49 8.15 2.59
C ALA A 59 -2.93 8.13 2.07
N VAL A 60 -3.81 7.51 2.85
CA VAL A 60 -5.26 7.47 2.61
C VAL A 60 -5.97 7.98 3.86
N TYR A 61 -6.98 8.82 3.69
CA TYR A 61 -7.72 9.41 4.79
C TYR A 61 -9.21 9.57 4.40
N PRO A 62 -10.14 9.73 5.38
CA PRO A 62 -11.58 9.62 5.14
C PRO A 62 -12.22 10.88 4.54
N PHE A 63 -11.45 11.73 3.91
CA PHE A 63 -11.91 12.96 3.25
C PHE A 63 -11.58 12.92 1.76
N THR A 64 -12.19 13.82 0.98
CA THR A 64 -11.81 14.02 -0.42
C THR A 64 -10.31 14.30 -0.51
N PRO A 65 -9.56 13.54 -1.32
CA PRO A 65 -8.13 13.76 -1.46
C PRO A 65 -7.80 15.18 -1.91
N GLN A 66 -6.79 15.77 -1.31
CA GLN A 66 -6.34 17.13 -1.59
C GLN A 66 -4.87 17.09 -2.04
N PRO A 67 -4.54 17.63 -3.22
CA PRO A 67 -3.18 17.64 -3.75
C PRO A 67 -2.14 18.24 -2.79
N ALA A 68 -2.52 19.26 -2.03
CA ALA A 68 -1.63 19.90 -1.04
C ALA A 68 -1.20 18.93 0.08
N ILE A 69 -2.11 18.03 0.53
CA ILE A 69 -1.78 17.02 1.54
C ILE A 69 -0.87 15.94 0.93
N SER A 70 -1.20 15.46 -0.26
CA SER A 70 -0.38 14.47 -0.97
C SER A 70 1.03 14.99 -1.21
N GLN A 71 1.16 16.21 -1.69
CA GLN A 71 2.45 16.87 -1.92
C GLN A 71 3.25 17.02 -0.63
N ALA A 72 2.60 17.42 0.47
CA ALA A 72 3.26 17.55 1.76
C ALA A 72 3.81 16.21 2.27
N VAL A 73 3.01 15.13 2.18
CA VAL A 73 3.43 13.78 2.61
C VAL A 73 4.56 13.26 1.72
N ILE A 74 4.46 13.39 0.40
CA ILE A 74 5.51 13.00 -0.54
C ILE A 74 6.80 13.77 -0.24
N GLY A 75 6.69 15.08 -0.05
CA GLY A 75 7.85 15.97 0.15
C GLY A 75 8.63 15.73 1.45
N ILE A 76 7.98 15.21 2.49
CA ILE A 76 8.66 14.91 3.76
C ILE A 76 9.08 13.46 3.91
N SER A 77 8.53 12.54 3.13
CA SER A 77 8.83 11.11 3.23
C SER A 77 10.22 10.79 2.68
N ASP A 78 10.97 9.98 3.42
CA ASP A 78 12.26 9.43 2.96
C ASP A 78 12.07 8.10 2.20
N VAL A 79 10.84 7.60 2.11
CA VAL A 79 10.47 6.34 1.46
C VAL A 79 9.31 6.57 0.48
N PRO A 80 9.07 5.64 -0.46
CA PRO A 80 7.97 5.74 -1.42
C PRO A 80 6.61 5.98 -0.76
N VAL A 81 5.77 6.80 -1.42
CA VAL A 81 4.42 7.13 -0.93
C VAL A 81 3.36 6.68 -1.93
N PHE A 82 2.41 5.87 -1.47
CA PHE A 82 1.17 5.56 -2.18
C PHE A 82 0.07 6.52 -1.74
N VAL A 83 -0.64 7.11 -2.69
CA VAL A 83 -1.60 8.20 -2.43
C VAL A 83 -3.02 7.77 -2.74
N GLY A 84 -3.95 8.01 -1.81
CA GLY A 84 -5.38 7.84 -2.04
C GLY A 84 -5.94 8.86 -3.02
N VAL A 85 -6.63 8.40 -4.09
CA VAL A 85 -7.16 9.29 -5.13
C VAL A 85 -8.68 9.19 -5.30
N GLY A 86 -9.34 8.32 -4.57
CA GLY A 86 -10.80 8.22 -4.62
C GLY A 86 -11.38 6.97 -4.00
N GLY A 87 -12.69 6.90 -4.09
CA GLY A 87 -13.59 5.95 -3.43
C GLY A 87 -14.56 6.69 -2.49
N GLY A 88 -15.66 6.07 -2.15
CA GLY A 88 -16.71 6.74 -1.43
C GLY A 88 -17.33 7.88 -2.25
N ILE A 89 -17.31 9.09 -1.71
CA ILE A 89 -17.90 10.27 -2.37
C ILE A 89 -17.00 10.89 -3.46
N THR A 90 -15.74 10.50 -3.53
CA THR A 90 -14.81 10.97 -4.56
C THR A 90 -14.65 9.92 -5.64
N GLY A 91 -15.11 10.20 -6.84
CA GLY A 91 -15.11 9.26 -7.96
C GLY A 91 -15.13 9.96 -9.32
N GLY A 92 -15.32 9.18 -10.38
CA GLY A 92 -15.40 9.67 -11.76
C GLY A 92 -14.17 10.47 -12.18
N ASP A 93 -14.39 11.52 -12.96
CA ASP A 93 -13.34 12.40 -13.50
C ASP A 93 -12.45 13.03 -12.42
N ARG A 94 -12.98 13.24 -11.22
CA ARG A 94 -12.20 13.80 -10.11
C ARG A 94 -11.10 12.84 -9.68
N SER A 95 -11.41 11.55 -9.53
CA SER A 95 -10.41 10.54 -9.18
C SER A 95 -9.34 10.39 -10.26
N VAL A 96 -9.72 10.44 -11.53
CA VAL A 96 -8.78 10.39 -12.67
C VAL A 96 -7.81 11.58 -12.62
N ARG A 97 -8.34 12.80 -12.41
CA ARG A 97 -7.48 14.00 -12.29
C ARG A 97 -6.56 13.95 -11.07
N LEU A 98 -7.07 13.48 -9.93
CA LEU A 98 -6.26 13.31 -8.72
C LEU A 98 -5.15 12.27 -8.91
N ALA A 99 -5.38 11.22 -9.71
CA ALA A 99 -4.36 10.22 -10.01
C ALA A 99 -3.21 10.82 -10.85
N ILE A 100 -3.53 11.59 -11.89
CA ILE A 100 -2.53 12.31 -12.69
C ILE A 100 -1.74 13.29 -11.82
N GLU A 101 -2.43 14.05 -10.97
CA GLU A 101 -1.80 15.01 -10.08
C GLU A 101 -0.86 14.32 -9.07
N ALA A 102 -1.29 13.17 -8.49
CA ALA A 102 -0.46 12.39 -7.57
C ALA A 102 0.82 11.88 -8.26
N GLU A 103 0.71 11.38 -9.49
CA GLU A 103 1.87 10.95 -10.28
C GLU A 103 2.82 12.12 -10.55
N ASN A 104 2.30 13.27 -11.00
CA ASN A 104 3.09 14.48 -11.25
C ASN A 104 3.83 14.98 -9.99
N GLN A 105 3.27 14.74 -8.81
CA GLN A 105 3.89 15.06 -7.52
C GLN A 105 4.94 14.04 -7.07
N GLY A 106 5.08 12.91 -7.77
CA GLY A 106 6.03 11.86 -7.45
C GLY A 106 5.49 10.75 -6.57
N ALA A 107 4.17 10.53 -6.55
CA ALA A 107 3.59 9.35 -5.91
C ALA A 107 4.15 8.07 -6.53
N PHE A 108 4.36 7.04 -5.70
CA PHE A 108 4.88 5.74 -6.12
C PHE A 108 3.79 4.79 -6.64
N GLY A 109 2.54 5.13 -6.39
CA GLY A 109 1.33 4.49 -6.86
C GLY A 109 0.10 5.20 -6.30
N VAL A 110 -1.06 4.91 -6.88
CA VAL A 110 -2.33 5.45 -6.45
C VAL A 110 -3.23 4.38 -5.86
N VAL A 111 -3.98 4.75 -4.81
CA VAL A 111 -4.90 3.86 -4.11
C VAL A 111 -6.33 4.31 -4.33
N VAL A 112 -7.18 3.37 -4.70
CA VAL A 112 -8.64 3.58 -4.80
C VAL A 112 -9.37 2.69 -3.79
N ASN A 113 -10.32 3.29 -3.08
CA ASN A 113 -11.11 2.58 -2.07
C ASN A 113 -12.19 1.69 -2.69
N ALA A 114 -12.70 0.73 -1.93
CA ALA A 114 -13.64 -0.30 -2.38
C ALA A 114 -14.88 0.20 -3.18
N PRO A 115 -15.52 1.33 -2.85
CA PRO A 115 -16.71 1.80 -3.59
C PRO A 115 -16.44 2.33 -5.01
N ILE A 116 -15.17 2.50 -5.42
CA ILE A 116 -14.84 2.97 -6.78
C ILE A 116 -15.37 2.00 -7.85
N SER A 117 -15.86 2.52 -8.97
CA SER A 117 -16.29 1.67 -10.10
C SER A 117 -15.09 1.16 -10.91
N ASN A 118 -15.25 0.02 -11.59
CA ASN A 118 -14.25 -0.55 -12.47
C ASN A 118 -13.94 0.38 -13.66
N GLU A 119 -14.94 1.10 -14.16
CA GLU A 119 -14.76 2.12 -15.20
C GLU A 119 -13.74 3.19 -14.77
N VAL A 120 -13.82 3.68 -13.53
CA VAL A 120 -12.87 4.67 -13.03
C VAL A 120 -11.48 4.07 -12.87
N ILE A 121 -11.36 2.80 -12.43
CA ILE A 121 -10.06 2.11 -12.38
C ILE A 121 -9.43 2.06 -13.76
N SER A 122 -10.19 1.64 -14.80
CA SER A 122 -9.68 1.57 -16.19
C SER A 122 -9.22 2.93 -16.67
N ARG A 123 -10.01 3.97 -16.45
CA ARG A 123 -9.65 5.33 -16.85
C ARG A 123 -8.43 5.89 -16.11
N ILE A 124 -8.24 5.55 -14.86
CA ILE A 124 -7.01 5.88 -14.12
C ILE A 124 -5.84 5.16 -14.77
N LYS A 125 -5.97 3.85 -15.02
CA LYS A 125 -4.90 3.04 -15.62
C LYS A 125 -4.47 3.50 -17.01
N GLU A 126 -5.38 4.10 -17.77
CA GLU A 126 -5.08 4.67 -19.11
C GLU A 126 -4.21 5.93 -19.05
N VAL A 127 -4.18 6.65 -17.92
CA VAL A 127 -3.57 7.99 -17.83
C VAL A 127 -2.40 8.08 -16.86
N VAL A 128 -2.12 7.03 -16.07
CA VAL A 128 -0.96 6.97 -15.16
C VAL A 128 -0.06 5.79 -15.48
N ASP A 129 1.23 5.97 -15.27
CA ASP A 129 2.27 4.95 -15.49
C ASP A 129 2.68 4.26 -14.17
N ILE A 130 2.23 4.82 -13.04
CA ILE A 130 2.42 4.25 -11.70
C ILE A 130 1.34 3.20 -11.37
N PRO A 131 1.61 2.27 -10.42
CA PRO A 131 0.66 1.23 -10.04
C PRO A 131 -0.67 1.76 -9.53
N VAL A 132 -1.76 1.13 -9.97
CA VAL A 132 -3.12 1.35 -9.46
C VAL A 132 -3.45 0.24 -8.46
N ILE A 133 -3.70 0.62 -7.21
CA ILE A 133 -3.97 -0.28 -6.09
C ILE A 133 -5.46 -0.22 -5.74
N ALA A 134 -6.17 -1.32 -5.90
CA ALA A 134 -7.60 -1.41 -5.55
C ALA A 134 -7.81 -2.01 -4.17
N THR A 135 -8.56 -1.33 -3.32
CA THR A 135 -8.90 -1.82 -1.97
C THR A 135 -10.01 -2.85 -2.03
N ILE A 136 -9.81 -3.97 -1.37
CA ILE A 136 -10.73 -5.10 -1.21
C ILE A 136 -11.10 -5.22 0.26
N VAL A 137 -12.39 -5.12 0.57
CA VAL A 137 -12.89 -5.15 1.95
C VAL A 137 -13.73 -6.38 2.27
N SER A 138 -14.10 -7.17 1.26
CA SER A 138 -14.95 -8.35 1.41
C SER A 138 -14.60 -9.40 0.36
N ASP A 139 -14.82 -10.66 0.72
CA ASP A 139 -14.72 -11.81 -0.19
C ASP A 139 -15.88 -11.90 -1.20
N GLN A 140 -16.92 -11.10 -1.02
CA GLN A 140 -18.06 -11.00 -1.95
C GLN A 140 -17.76 -10.06 -3.15
N MET A 141 -16.64 -9.32 -3.11
CA MET A 141 -16.26 -8.45 -4.23
C MET A 141 -15.80 -9.28 -5.43
N ASP A 142 -16.15 -8.80 -6.62
CA ASP A 142 -15.66 -9.40 -7.87
C ASP A 142 -14.20 -8.97 -8.12
N ILE A 143 -13.28 -9.80 -7.63
CA ILE A 143 -11.83 -9.55 -7.72
C ILE A 143 -11.36 -9.60 -9.17
N ARG A 144 -11.91 -10.53 -9.97
CA ARG A 144 -11.55 -10.67 -11.40
C ARG A 144 -11.82 -9.37 -12.15
N SER A 145 -13.00 -8.80 -11.97
CA SER A 145 -13.35 -7.56 -12.66
C SER A 145 -12.48 -6.37 -12.25
N ARG A 146 -11.97 -6.34 -11.00
CA ARG A 146 -11.01 -5.32 -10.56
C ARG A 146 -9.66 -5.44 -11.26
N ILE A 147 -9.14 -6.67 -11.39
CA ILE A 147 -7.88 -6.95 -12.09
C ILE A 147 -8.04 -6.65 -13.58
N GLU A 148 -9.12 -7.09 -14.22
CA GLU A 148 -9.41 -6.83 -15.64
C GLU A 148 -9.61 -5.33 -15.92
N ALA A 149 -10.10 -4.56 -14.96
CA ALA A 149 -10.20 -3.10 -15.04
C ALA A 149 -8.84 -2.39 -14.95
N GLY A 150 -7.76 -3.08 -14.61
CA GLY A 150 -6.41 -2.51 -14.58
C GLY A 150 -5.84 -2.27 -13.18
N ALA A 151 -6.42 -2.86 -12.13
CA ALA A 151 -5.78 -2.87 -10.82
C ALA A 151 -4.50 -3.72 -10.88
N ASP A 152 -3.35 -3.10 -10.66
CA ASP A 152 -2.05 -3.77 -10.66
C ASP A 152 -1.82 -4.54 -9.36
N PHE A 153 -2.29 -3.99 -8.23
CA PHE A 153 -2.19 -4.60 -6.90
C PHE A 153 -3.53 -4.55 -6.19
N LEU A 154 -3.73 -5.49 -5.28
CA LEU A 154 -4.88 -5.51 -4.38
C LEU A 154 -4.44 -5.13 -2.97
N ASN A 155 -5.17 -4.22 -2.32
CA ASN A 155 -4.98 -3.87 -0.90
C ASN A 155 -6.14 -4.47 -0.09
N VAL A 156 -5.90 -5.60 0.57
CA VAL A 156 -6.93 -6.32 1.32
C VAL A 156 -7.05 -5.74 2.74
N SER A 157 -8.22 -5.20 3.06
CA SER A 157 -8.52 -4.58 4.35
C SER A 157 -9.92 -5.00 4.82
N GLY A 158 -10.05 -6.25 5.27
CA GLY A 158 -11.29 -6.87 5.72
C GLY A 158 -11.38 -7.07 7.23
N ALA A 159 -10.67 -6.25 8.02
CA ALA A 159 -10.55 -6.40 9.48
C ALA A 159 -10.14 -7.84 9.86
N ALA A 160 -10.85 -8.51 10.76
CA ALA A 160 -10.56 -9.88 11.18
C ALA A 160 -10.65 -10.92 10.04
N ALA A 161 -11.38 -10.61 8.96
CA ALA A 161 -11.51 -11.51 7.82
C ALA A 161 -10.35 -11.37 6.80
N THR A 162 -9.41 -10.45 7.00
CA THR A 162 -8.31 -10.19 6.06
C THR A 162 -7.55 -11.46 5.66
N PRO A 163 -7.09 -12.33 6.58
CA PRO A 163 -6.35 -13.54 6.18
C PRO A 163 -7.18 -14.49 5.32
N GLN A 164 -8.49 -14.63 5.61
CA GLN A 164 -9.39 -15.46 4.83
C GLN A 164 -9.58 -14.92 3.41
N ILE A 165 -9.78 -13.60 3.27
CA ILE A 165 -9.92 -12.94 1.97
C ILE A 165 -8.64 -13.13 1.15
N VAL A 166 -7.47 -12.89 1.75
CA VAL A 166 -6.16 -13.09 1.11
C VAL A 166 -6.01 -14.53 0.61
N ARG A 167 -6.32 -15.53 1.44
CA ARG A 167 -6.24 -16.95 1.07
C ARG A 167 -7.14 -17.29 -0.13
N ARG A 168 -8.35 -16.74 -0.14
CA ARG A 168 -9.30 -16.94 -1.24
C ARG A 168 -8.83 -16.29 -2.54
N ILE A 169 -8.31 -15.06 -2.45
CA ILE A 169 -7.74 -14.36 -3.62
C ILE A 169 -6.54 -15.14 -4.16
N ARG A 170 -5.61 -15.55 -3.29
CA ARG A 170 -4.41 -16.28 -3.70
C ARG A 170 -4.72 -17.62 -4.37
N ALA A 171 -5.75 -18.32 -3.93
CA ALA A 171 -6.20 -19.58 -4.55
C ALA A 171 -6.74 -19.40 -5.98
N GLN A 172 -7.35 -18.23 -6.28
CA GLN A 172 -7.94 -17.95 -7.59
C GLN A 172 -6.96 -17.18 -8.51
N PHE A 173 -6.08 -16.38 -7.94
CA PHE A 173 -5.14 -15.50 -8.63
C PHE A 173 -3.74 -15.65 -8.02
N PRO A 174 -3.01 -16.72 -8.38
CA PRO A 174 -1.72 -17.05 -7.74
C PRO A 174 -0.67 -15.96 -7.83
N ASP A 175 -0.67 -15.18 -8.91
CA ASP A 175 0.37 -14.22 -9.24
C ASP A 175 0.03 -12.77 -8.91
N VAL A 176 -1.23 -12.46 -8.54
CA VAL A 176 -1.62 -11.08 -8.25
C VAL A 176 -0.89 -10.56 -7.00
N PRO A 177 -0.26 -9.37 -7.06
CA PRO A 177 0.37 -8.81 -5.88
C PRO A 177 -0.67 -8.37 -4.84
N ILE A 178 -0.47 -8.78 -3.58
CA ILE A 178 -1.39 -8.49 -2.48
C ILE A 178 -0.67 -7.74 -1.37
N LEU A 179 -1.12 -6.51 -1.12
CA LEU A 179 -0.93 -5.79 0.12
C LEU A 179 -2.06 -6.18 1.07
N ALA A 180 -1.81 -6.32 2.36
CA ALA A 180 -2.90 -6.63 3.29
C ALA A 180 -2.68 -5.99 4.66
N THR A 181 -3.75 -5.59 5.32
CA THR A 181 -3.70 -5.11 6.71
C THR A 181 -3.30 -6.27 7.63
N GLY A 182 -2.25 -6.09 8.42
CA GLY A 182 -1.66 -7.14 9.23
C GLY A 182 -2.44 -7.52 10.50
N GLY A 183 -3.33 -6.61 10.95
CA GLY A 183 -4.04 -6.80 12.23
C GLY A 183 -3.23 -6.30 13.45
N PRO A 184 -3.76 -6.46 14.67
CA PRO A 184 -3.29 -5.77 15.87
C PRO A 184 -2.07 -6.41 16.56
N ASN A 185 -1.68 -7.62 16.19
CA ASN A 185 -0.59 -8.35 16.85
C ASN A 185 0.20 -9.22 15.86
N GLU A 186 1.34 -9.74 16.29
CA GLU A 186 2.23 -10.55 15.44
C GLU A 186 1.56 -11.83 14.92
N GLU A 187 0.70 -12.46 15.69
CA GLU A 187 0.00 -13.68 15.30
C GLU A 187 -0.90 -13.43 14.07
N THR A 188 -1.71 -12.37 14.10
CA THR A 188 -2.58 -11.99 12.99
C THR A 188 -1.79 -11.51 11.77
N ILE A 189 -0.65 -10.87 11.98
CA ILE A 189 0.28 -10.49 10.91
C ILE A 189 0.81 -11.74 10.22
N LEU A 190 1.33 -12.71 10.98
CA LEU A 190 1.85 -13.97 10.46
C LEU A 190 0.76 -14.78 9.73
N GLU A 191 -0.44 -14.84 10.29
CA GLU A 191 -1.57 -15.49 9.62
C GLU A 191 -1.86 -14.88 8.25
N THR A 192 -1.82 -13.55 8.15
CA THR A 192 -2.04 -12.82 6.91
C THR A 192 -0.90 -13.07 5.89
N ILE A 193 0.34 -13.14 6.36
CA ILE A 193 1.50 -13.49 5.52
C ILE A 193 1.37 -14.92 4.99
N HIS A 194 1.08 -15.88 5.88
CA HIS A 194 0.91 -17.29 5.52
C HIS A 194 -0.31 -17.54 4.61
N ALA A 195 -1.32 -16.66 4.68
CA ALA A 195 -2.44 -16.68 3.73
C ALA A 195 -2.02 -16.29 2.30
N GLY A 196 -0.84 -15.67 2.12
CA GLY A 196 -0.27 -15.32 0.83
C GLY A 196 -0.16 -13.82 0.53
N ALA A 197 -0.22 -12.96 1.54
CA ALA A 197 0.09 -11.54 1.37
C ALA A 197 1.57 -11.34 1.03
N ASN A 198 1.85 -10.47 0.06
CA ASN A 198 3.20 -10.14 -0.36
C ASN A 198 3.81 -9.01 0.49
N ALA A 199 2.98 -8.11 1.00
CA ALA A 199 3.39 -7.02 1.87
C ALA A 199 2.30 -6.70 2.90
N ILE A 200 2.70 -6.18 4.06
CA ILE A 200 1.80 -5.84 5.16
C ILE A 200 1.67 -4.32 5.30
N THR A 201 0.42 -3.86 5.33
CA THR A 201 0.05 -2.51 5.75
C THR A 201 -0.21 -2.51 7.26
N TYR A 202 0.47 -1.63 7.97
CA TYR A 202 0.42 -1.50 9.43
C TYR A 202 -0.03 -0.08 9.83
N SER A 203 -0.95 0.03 10.80
CA SER A 203 -1.51 1.29 11.31
C SER A 203 -1.43 1.37 12.84
#